data_95206acfa345a4f357aca0495cab2268
#
_entry.id   95206acfa345a4f357aca0495cab2268
#
_cell.length_a   1.000
_cell.length_b   1.000
_cell.length_c   1.000
_cell.angle_alpha   90.00
_cell.angle_beta   90.00
_cell.angle_gamma   90.00
#
_symmetry.space_group_name_H-M   'P 1'
#
loop_
_entity.id
_entity.type
_entity.pdbx_description
1 polymer ?
#
loop_
_entity_poly.entity_id
_entity_poly.type
_entity_poly.pdbx_seq_one_letter_code
_entity_poly.pdbx_strand_id
1 'polypeptide(L)'
;MAKYVCPVCGYVHEGNEPPEKCPQCGVPGSKFIKKEEGDKLVYACEHEVGVAKAVSDQEIVEGLRANFNGECTEVGMYLAMARVAYREGYPEIGAYWEKAAFEEAEHAAKFAELLGEVVSSSTKENLEKRVMAEHGATEGKLKLAKKAKELNLDAIHDTVHEMARDEARHGKAFEGLLKRYFG
;
A
#
# COMPACT_ATOMS: atom_id res chain seq x y z
N MET A 1 20.69 -22.10 -25.61
CA MET A 1 21.94 -21.46 -25.15
C MET A 1 21.71 -21.01 -23.73
N ALA A 2 22.67 -21.17 -22.85
CA ALA A 2 22.52 -20.74 -21.49
C ALA A 2 22.64 -19.19 -21.39
N LYS A 3 21.94 -18.60 -20.42
CA LYS A 3 22.05 -17.18 -20.12
C LYS A 3 22.91 -16.98 -18.88
N TYR A 4 23.88 -16.09 -18.96
CA TYR A 4 24.78 -15.73 -17.87
C TYR A 4 24.57 -14.25 -17.52
N VAL A 5 24.28 -13.97 -16.27
CA VAL A 5 23.99 -12.61 -15.80
C VAL A 5 25.16 -12.06 -15.00
N CYS A 6 25.60 -10.86 -15.35
CA CYS A 6 26.60 -10.14 -14.58
C CYS A 6 25.99 -9.64 -13.26
N PRO A 7 26.51 -10.04 -12.07
CA PRO A 7 25.94 -9.64 -10.79
C PRO A 7 26.19 -8.17 -10.45
N VAL A 8 27.05 -7.48 -11.20
CA VAL A 8 27.40 -6.08 -10.94
C VAL A 8 26.54 -5.10 -11.73
N CYS A 9 26.30 -5.36 -13.03
CA CYS A 9 25.61 -4.42 -13.91
C CYS A 9 24.34 -5.01 -14.58
N GLY A 10 24.01 -6.27 -14.34
CA GLY A 10 22.84 -6.92 -14.93
C GLY A 10 22.99 -7.30 -16.41
N TYR A 11 24.17 -7.10 -17.03
CA TYR A 11 24.39 -7.51 -18.42
C TYR A 11 24.13 -9.02 -18.59
N VAL A 12 23.36 -9.39 -19.63
CA VAL A 12 23.04 -10.77 -19.96
C VAL A 12 23.85 -11.21 -21.16
N HIS A 13 24.63 -12.27 -20.99
CA HIS A 13 25.35 -12.96 -22.06
C HIS A 13 24.64 -14.26 -22.41
N GLU A 14 24.38 -14.49 -23.70
CA GLU A 14 23.82 -15.76 -24.20
C GLU A 14 24.94 -16.56 -24.86
N GLY A 15 25.23 -17.73 -24.31
CA GLY A 15 26.32 -18.59 -24.82
C GLY A 15 26.38 -19.94 -24.09
N ASN A 16 27.38 -20.74 -24.44
CA ASN A 16 27.63 -22.00 -23.74
C ASN A 16 28.46 -21.80 -22.47
N GLU A 17 29.21 -20.69 -22.42
CA GLU A 17 30.08 -20.27 -21.31
C GLU A 17 29.94 -18.75 -21.08
N PRO A 18 30.24 -18.25 -19.88
CA PRO A 18 30.25 -16.81 -19.63
C PRO A 18 31.40 -16.15 -20.41
N PRO A 19 31.32 -14.85 -20.73
CA PRO A 19 32.42 -14.13 -21.39
C PRO A 19 33.59 -14.01 -20.42
N GLU A 20 34.84 -13.88 -20.94
CA GLU A 20 36.05 -13.70 -20.10
C GLU A 20 35.91 -12.49 -19.16
N LYS A 21 35.29 -11.41 -19.64
CA LYS A 21 34.97 -10.20 -18.89
C LYS A 21 33.65 -9.62 -19.33
N CYS A 22 32.95 -9.00 -18.41
CA CYS A 22 31.75 -8.26 -18.74
C CYS A 22 32.05 -7.10 -19.68
N PRO A 23 31.43 -7.03 -20.87
CA PRO A 23 31.69 -5.94 -21.82
C PRO A 23 31.23 -4.58 -21.31
N GLN A 24 30.35 -4.53 -20.30
CA GLN A 24 29.78 -3.31 -19.76
C GLN A 24 30.54 -2.78 -18.55
N CYS A 25 30.95 -3.63 -17.60
CA CYS A 25 31.56 -3.20 -16.34
C CYS A 25 32.94 -3.81 -16.07
N GLY A 26 33.46 -4.66 -16.96
CA GLY A 26 34.81 -5.23 -16.86
C GLY A 26 34.98 -6.33 -15.79
N VAL A 27 33.91 -6.72 -15.06
CA VAL A 27 34.01 -7.77 -14.05
C VAL A 27 34.39 -9.10 -14.71
N PRO A 28 35.24 -9.95 -14.07
CA PRO A 28 35.66 -11.23 -14.63
C PRO A 28 34.47 -12.16 -14.87
N GLY A 29 34.51 -12.96 -15.95
CA GLY A 29 33.46 -13.91 -16.32
C GLY A 29 33.16 -14.96 -15.26
N SER A 30 34.17 -15.30 -14.43
CA SER A 30 33.99 -16.21 -13.29
C SER A 30 32.97 -15.71 -12.24
N LYS A 31 32.56 -14.46 -12.29
CA LYS A 31 31.53 -13.87 -11.41
C LYS A 31 30.14 -13.97 -12.00
N PHE A 32 29.99 -14.30 -13.30
CA PHE A 32 28.68 -14.42 -13.91
C PHE A 32 27.88 -15.58 -13.30
N ILE A 33 26.59 -15.35 -13.14
CA ILE A 33 25.64 -16.33 -12.62
C ILE A 33 24.92 -16.95 -13.82
N LYS A 34 24.98 -18.26 -13.95
CA LYS A 34 24.20 -19.00 -14.95
C LYS A 34 22.74 -18.94 -14.54
N LYS A 35 21.90 -18.40 -15.42
CA LYS A 35 20.46 -18.35 -15.21
C LYS A 35 19.83 -19.58 -15.86
N GLU A 36 19.19 -20.45 -15.09
CA GLU A 36 18.31 -21.49 -15.60
C GLU A 36 16.93 -20.92 -15.90
N GLU A 37 16.23 -21.43 -16.91
CA GLU A 37 14.86 -21.00 -17.19
C GLU A 37 13.98 -21.38 -15.99
N GLY A 38 13.48 -20.35 -15.28
CA GLY A 38 12.64 -20.54 -14.09
C GLY A 38 13.28 -20.10 -12.78
N ASP A 39 14.60 -19.84 -12.73
CA ASP A 39 15.24 -19.35 -11.50
C ASP A 39 14.78 -17.94 -11.16
N LYS A 40 14.10 -17.79 -10.03
CA LYS A 40 13.85 -16.49 -9.44
C LYS A 40 15.17 -15.93 -8.91
N LEU A 41 15.43 -14.66 -9.23
CA LEU A 41 16.54 -13.95 -8.58
C LEU A 41 16.26 -13.87 -7.07
N VAL A 42 17.25 -14.32 -6.29
CA VAL A 42 17.23 -14.20 -4.83
C VAL A 42 18.04 -12.96 -4.48
N TYR A 43 17.41 -12.02 -3.78
CA TYR A 43 18.07 -10.81 -3.32
C TYR A 43 18.72 -11.06 -1.96
N ALA A 44 19.80 -10.34 -1.67
CA ALA A 44 20.55 -10.49 -0.41
C ALA A 44 19.72 -10.09 0.82
N CYS A 45 18.74 -9.23 0.62
CA CYS A 45 17.71 -8.92 1.63
C CYS A 45 16.38 -8.68 0.91
N GLU A 46 15.31 -9.08 1.52
CA GLU A 46 13.94 -8.85 1.05
C GLU A 46 13.17 -8.06 2.12
N HIS A 47 12.19 -7.30 1.65
CA HIS A 47 11.29 -6.60 2.55
C HIS A 47 10.21 -7.57 3.06
N GLU A 48 10.05 -7.65 4.37
CA GLU A 48 9.08 -8.53 5.02
C GLU A 48 7.92 -7.74 5.62
N VAL A 49 6.70 -8.14 5.27
CA VAL A 49 5.47 -7.62 5.90
C VAL A 49 5.15 -8.47 7.13
N GLY A 50 4.93 -7.81 8.26
CA GLY A 50 4.48 -8.47 9.48
C GLY A 50 5.61 -8.98 10.38
N VAL A 51 6.77 -8.32 10.37
CA VAL A 51 7.89 -8.67 11.26
C VAL A 51 7.51 -8.62 12.75
N ALA A 52 6.53 -7.79 13.11
CA ALA A 52 6.02 -7.69 14.48
C ALA A 52 5.28 -8.96 14.95
N LYS A 53 4.87 -9.86 14.06
CA LYS A 53 4.25 -11.15 14.42
C LYS A 53 5.20 -12.07 15.19
N ALA A 54 6.51 -11.90 15.01
CA ALA A 54 7.53 -12.66 15.73
C ALA A 54 7.95 -12.00 17.06
N VAL A 55 7.43 -10.81 17.38
CA VAL A 55 7.76 -10.08 18.60
C VAL A 55 6.92 -10.61 19.75
N SER A 56 7.57 -11.09 20.81
CA SER A 56 6.91 -11.60 22.01
C SER A 56 6.53 -10.49 23.00
N ASP A 57 7.16 -9.33 22.93
CA ASP A 57 6.89 -8.18 23.76
C ASP A 57 5.60 -7.48 23.34
N GLN A 58 4.58 -7.59 24.20
CA GLN A 58 3.25 -7.05 23.91
C GLN A 58 3.22 -5.52 23.95
N GLU A 59 4.06 -4.88 24.75
CA GLU A 59 4.13 -3.41 24.83
C GLU A 59 4.60 -2.83 23.48
N ILE A 60 5.56 -3.48 22.84
CA ILE A 60 6.00 -3.09 21.48
C ILE A 60 4.86 -3.23 20.47
N VAL A 61 4.18 -4.38 20.45
CA VAL A 61 3.10 -4.64 19.48
C VAL A 61 1.92 -3.70 19.69
N GLU A 62 1.51 -3.47 20.94
CA GLU A 62 0.44 -2.52 21.27
C GLU A 62 0.84 -1.08 20.93
N GLY A 63 2.10 -0.71 21.17
CA GLY A 63 2.65 0.58 20.76
C GLY A 63 2.57 0.80 19.25
N LEU A 64 2.94 -0.20 18.44
CA LEU A 64 2.83 -0.14 16.98
C LEU A 64 1.37 0.03 16.53
N ARG A 65 0.41 -0.69 17.14
CA ARG A 65 -1.02 -0.55 16.81
C ARG A 65 -1.57 0.83 17.20
N ALA A 66 -1.18 1.33 18.38
CA ALA A 66 -1.59 2.65 18.83
C ALA A 66 -1.10 3.75 17.89
N ASN A 67 0.18 3.68 17.47
CA ASN A 67 0.73 4.61 16.49
C ASN A 67 0.03 4.48 15.13
N PHE A 68 -0.14 3.26 14.59
CA PHE A 68 -0.90 3.06 13.35
C PHE A 68 -2.26 3.75 13.36
N ASN A 69 -3.03 3.58 14.45
CA ASN A 69 -4.34 4.21 14.58
C ASN A 69 -4.26 5.72 14.72
N GLY A 70 -3.24 6.23 15.43
CA GLY A 70 -2.95 7.66 15.57
C GLY A 70 -2.71 8.29 14.22
N GLU A 71 -1.75 7.78 13.47
CA GLU A 71 -1.37 8.29 12.14
C GLU A 71 -2.55 8.25 11.15
N CYS A 72 -3.31 7.14 11.12
CA CYS A 72 -4.53 7.09 10.29
C CYS A 72 -5.56 8.17 10.65
N THR A 73 -5.69 8.50 11.93
CA THR A 73 -6.57 9.54 12.42
C THR A 73 -6.07 10.93 12.01
N GLU A 74 -4.76 11.16 12.15
CA GLU A 74 -4.13 12.45 11.81
C GLU A 74 -4.22 12.77 10.32
N VAL A 75 -4.13 11.78 9.43
CA VAL A 75 -4.40 11.98 7.99
C VAL A 75 -5.75 12.66 7.77
N GLY A 76 -6.82 12.12 8.37
CA GLY A 76 -8.17 12.69 8.23
C GLY A 76 -8.31 14.07 8.86
N MET A 77 -7.74 14.25 10.06
CA MET A 77 -7.75 15.52 10.79
C MET A 77 -7.04 16.62 10.01
N TYR A 78 -5.82 16.36 9.52
CA TYR A 78 -5.02 17.38 8.83
C TYR A 78 -5.64 17.77 7.49
N LEU A 79 -6.20 16.82 6.74
CA LEU A 79 -6.96 17.17 5.53
C LEU A 79 -8.20 18.00 5.83
N ALA A 80 -8.89 17.75 6.95
CA ALA A 80 -10.02 18.57 7.37
C ALA A 80 -9.57 19.99 7.80
N MET A 81 -8.46 20.10 8.55
CA MET A 81 -7.85 21.39 8.94
C MET A 81 -7.39 22.19 7.73
N ALA A 82 -6.83 21.54 6.70
CA ALA A 82 -6.47 22.19 5.44
C ALA A 82 -7.70 22.84 4.77
N ARG A 83 -8.83 22.11 4.71
CA ARG A 83 -10.08 22.66 4.17
C ARG A 83 -10.60 23.87 4.96
N VAL A 84 -10.44 23.86 6.28
CA VAL A 84 -10.79 25.03 7.12
C VAL A 84 -9.89 26.21 6.77
N ALA A 85 -8.57 26.01 6.75
CA ALA A 85 -7.60 27.06 6.42
C ALA A 85 -7.87 27.71 5.05
N TYR A 86 -8.18 26.89 4.02
CA TYR A 86 -8.55 27.42 2.70
C TYR A 86 -9.82 28.27 2.72
N ARG A 87 -10.86 27.83 3.44
CA ARG A 87 -12.11 28.61 3.58
C ARG A 87 -11.91 29.93 4.32
N GLU A 88 -10.95 29.97 5.24
CA GLU A 88 -10.59 31.18 5.99
C GLU A 88 -9.61 32.10 5.23
N GLY A 89 -9.11 31.66 4.06
CA GLY A 89 -8.18 32.44 3.25
C GLY A 89 -6.71 32.31 3.65
N TYR A 90 -6.33 31.20 4.30
CA TYR A 90 -4.94 30.88 4.67
C TYR A 90 -4.36 29.75 3.83
N PRO A 91 -4.11 29.98 2.52
CA PRO A 91 -3.71 28.88 1.62
C PRO A 91 -2.36 28.26 1.97
N GLU A 92 -1.42 29.02 2.54
CA GLU A 92 -0.10 28.52 2.95
C GLU A 92 -0.23 27.53 4.13
N ILE A 93 -1.12 27.83 5.09
CA ILE A 93 -1.42 26.93 6.21
C ILE A 93 -2.12 25.69 5.69
N GLY A 94 -3.08 25.83 4.78
CA GLY A 94 -3.78 24.72 4.15
C GLY A 94 -2.83 23.76 3.45
N ALA A 95 -1.92 24.30 2.63
CA ALA A 95 -0.92 23.51 1.92
C ALA A 95 0.04 22.76 2.86
N TYR A 96 0.41 23.37 4.00
CA TYR A 96 1.23 22.69 4.99
C TYR A 96 0.50 21.53 5.67
N TRP A 97 -0.79 21.71 6.01
CA TRP A 97 -1.63 20.63 6.55
C TRP A 97 -1.78 19.47 5.58
N GLU A 98 -1.98 19.73 4.29
CA GLU A 98 -2.03 18.66 3.26
C GLU A 98 -0.71 17.90 3.17
N LYS A 99 0.42 18.64 3.19
CA LYS A 99 1.74 18.01 3.19
C LYS A 99 1.93 17.09 4.42
N ALA A 100 1.60 17.59 5.61
CA ALA A 100 1.69 16.80 6.84
C ALA A 100 0.80 15.56 6.77
N ALA A 101 -0.44 15.66 6.25
CA ALA A 101 -1.32 14.51 6.09
C ALA A 101 -0.70 13.40 5.22
N PHE A 102 0.05 13.75 4.17
CA PHE A 102 0.77 12.75 3.37
C PHE A 102 1.95 12.13 4.12
N GLU A 103 2.64 12.90 4.96
CA GLU A 103 3.73 12.37 5.81
C GLU A 103 3.16 11.37 6.83
N GLU A 104 2.02 11.66 7.47
CA GLU A 104 1.34 10.72 8.39
C GLU A 104 0.80 9.48 7.66
N ALA A 105 0.35 9.62 6.42
CA ALA A 105 -0.04 8.46 5.61
C ALA A 105 1.13 7.49 5.35
N GLU A 106 2.34 8.03 5.12
CA GLU A 106 3.57 7.24 4.98
C GLU A 106 3.97 6.57 6.31
N HIS A 107 3.80 7.26 7.45
CA HIS A 107 4.01 6.66 8.77
C HIS A 107 3.03 5.51 9.03
N ALA A 108 1.74 5.75 8.79
CA ALA A 108 0.71 4.71 8.91
C ALA A 108 1.01 3.48 8.05
N ALA A 109 1.45 3.69 6.79
CA ALA A 109 1.82 2.60 5.89
C ALA A 109 2.97 1.76 6.47
N LYS A 110 4.01 2.38 7.03
CA LYS A 110 5.14 1.69 7.66
C LYS A 110 4.70 0.88 8.87
N PHE A 111 3.86 1.43 9.74
CA PHE A 111 3.30 0.69 10.88
C PHE A 111 2.43 -0.48 10.43
N ALA A 112 1.61 -0.30 9.38
CA ALA A 112 0.80 -1.38 8.80
C ALA A 112 1.67 -2.53 8.28
N GLU A 113 2.78 -2.22 7.60
CA GLU A 113 3.74 -3.22 7.11
C GLU A 113 4.44 -3.95 8.25
N LEU A 114 4.91 -3.23 9.28
CA LEU A 114 5.53 -3.85 10.46
C LEU A 114 4.57 -4.82 11.16
N LEU A 115 3.31 -4.44 11.32
CA LEU A 115 2.29 -5.27 11.97
C LEU A 115 1.84 -6.44 11.07
N GLY A 116 1.66 -6.23 9.77
CA GLY A 116 1.11 -7.22 8.84
C GLY A 116 -0.29 -7.71 9.20
N GLU A 117 -1.07 -6.89 9.92
CA GLU A 117 -2.44 -7.21 10.36
C GLU A 117 -3.49 -6.80 9.32
N VAL A 118 -3.33 -5.60 8.75
CA VAL A 118 -4.25 -5.02 7.76
C VAL A 118 -3.75 -5.17 6.33
N VAL A 119 -2.48 -5.48 6.15
CA VAL A 119 -1.83 -5.71 4.85
C VAL A 119 -1.13 -7.06 4.84
N SER A 120 -1.18 -7.75 3.69
CA SER A 120 -0.48 -9.00 3.42
C SER A 120 0.62 -8.76 2.38
N SER A 121 1.65 -9.60 2.35
CA SER A 121 2.65 -9.64 1.27
C SER A 121 2.09 -10.10 -0.08
N SER A 122 0.84 -10.54 -0.14
CA SER A 122 0.14 -10.98 -1.35
C SER A 122 -0.81 -9.91 -1.86
N THR A 123 -0.53 -9.35 -3.05
CA THR A 123 -1.44 -8.41 -3.74
C THR A 123 -2.82 -9.02 -3.97
N LYS A 124 -2.88 -10.32 -4.32
CA LYS A 124 -4.15 -11.03 -4.49
C LYS A 124 -4.98 -11.01 -3.21
N GLU A 125 -4.37 -11.42 -2.10
CA GLU A 125 -5.04 -11.45 -0.80
C GLU A 125 -5.49 -10.05 -0.34
N ASN A 126 -4.68 -9.03 -0.56
CA ASN A 126 -5.05 -7.64 -0.26
C ASN A 126 -6.28 -7.21 -1.07
N LEU A 127 -6.34 -7.54 -2.37
CA LEU A 127 -7.51 -7.24 -3.20
C LEU A 127 -8.76 -7.99 -2.72
N GLU A 128 -8.66 -9.29 -2.43
CA GLU A 128 -9.77 -10.12 -1.93
C GLU A 128 -10.36 -9.52 -0.63
N LYS A 129 -9.51 -9.18 0.32
CA LYS A 129 -9.92 -8.56 1.59
C LYS A 129 -10.58 -7.20 1.36
N ARG A 130 -10.04 -6.39 0.46
CA ARG A 130 -10.58 -5.05 0.21
C ARG A 130 -11.92 -5.09 -0.51
N VAL A 131 -12.13 -5.97 -1.50
CA VAL A 131 -13.45 -6.15 -2.14
C VAL A 131 -14.55 -6.38 -1.10
N MET A 132 -14.31 -7.29 -0.14
CA MET A 132 -15.30 -7.59 0.92
C MET A 132 -15.49 -6.41 1.88
N ALA A 133 -14.41 -5.72 2.24
CA ALA A 133 -14.48 -4.57 3.14
C ALA A 133 -15.22 -3.38 2.52
N GLU A 134 -15.00 -3.08 1.23
CA GLU A 134 -15.71 -2.01 0.52
C GLU A 134 -17.22 -2.33 0.38
N HIS A 135 -17.57 -3.61 0.18
CA HIS A 135 -18.95 -4.03 0.17
C HIS A 135 -19.62 -3.73 1.51
N GLY A 136 -19.03 -4.16 2.63
CA GLY A 136 -19.55 -3.87 3.98
C GLY A 136 -19.58 -2.36 4.30
N ALA A 137 -18.56 -1.61 3.88
CA ALA A 137 -18.49 -0.16 4.05
C ALA A 137 -19.63 0.56 3.29
N THR A 138 -19.95 0.10 2.06
CA THR A 138 -21.09 0.60 1.28
C THR A 138 -22.40 0.42 2.03
N GLU A 139 -22.67 -0.78 2.56
CA GLU A 139 -23.89 -1.08 3.30
C GLU A 139 -24.00 -0.25 4.58
N GLY A 140 -22.93 -0.17 5.36
CA GLY A 140 -22.88 0.60 6.60
C GLY A 140 -23.15 2.08 6.38
N LYS A 141 -22.45 2.69 5.39
CA LYS A 141 -22.66 4.11 5.05
C LYS A 141 -24.06 4.38 4.51
N LEU A 142 -24.62 3.48 3.66
CA LEU A 142 -25.97 3.64 3.15
C LEU A 142 -27.03 3.57 4.27
N LYS A 143 -26.84 2.67 5.25
CA LYS A 143 -27.71 2.59 6.43
C LYS A 143 -27.66 3.88 7.25
N LEU A 144 -26.46 4.42 7.48
CA LEU A 144 -26.27 5.69 8.19
C LEU A 144 -26.93 6.87 7.45
N ALA A 145 -26.71 6.96 6.13
CA ALA A 145 -27.32 7.99 5.29
C ALA A 145 -28.86 7.95 5.37
N LYS A 146 -29.48 6.76 5.26
CA LYS A 146 -30.92 6.60 5.42
C LYS A 146 -31.42 7.10 6.77
N LYS A 147 -30.71 6.76 7.85
CA LYS A 147 -31.05 7.22 9.19
C LYS A 147 -30.94 8.74 9.33
N ALA A 148 -29.91 9.35 8.75
CA ALA A 148 -29.77 10.81 8.72
C ALA A 148 -30.96 11.47 7.98
N LYS A 149 -31.42 10.89 6.86
CA LYS A 149 -32.57 11.40 6.10
C LYS A 149 -33.85 11.34 6.91
N GLU A 150 -34.11 10.23 7.62
CA GLU A 150 -35.28 10.11 8.52
C GLU A 150 -35.31 11.19 9.60
N LEU A 151 -34.16 11.69 10.01
CA LEU A 151 -34.00 12.73 11.02
C LEU A 151 -33.88 14.16 10.43
N ASN A 152 -34.08 14.33 9.11
CA ASN A 152 -33.94 15.59 8.38
C ASN A 152 -32.52 16.24 8.51
N LEU A 153 -31.49 15.40 8.62
CA LEU A 153 -30.07 15.80 8.66
C LEU A 153 -29.46 15.76 7.26
N ASP A 154 -29.93 16.63 6.35
CA ASP A 154 -29.62 16.56 4.91
C ASP A 154 -28.12 16.65 4.63
N ALA A 155 -27.37 17.54 5.29
CA ALA A 155 -25.93 17.65 5.08
C ALA A 155 -25.16 16.37 5.43
N ILE A 156 -25.60 15.66 6.49
CA ILE A 156 -25.01 14.36 6.86
C ILE A 156 -25.42 13.29 5.84
N HIS A 157 -26.72 13.26 5.50
CA HIS A 157 -27.23 12.33 4.50
C HIS A 157 -26.46 12.43 3.19
N ASP A 158 -26.37 13.63 2.61
CA ASP A 158 -25.75 13.85 1.30
C ASP A 158 -24.29 13.45 1.29
N THR A 159 -23.54 13.87 2.31
CA THR A 159 -22.11 13.55 2.45
C THR A 159 -21.89 12.04 2.59
N VAL A 160 -22.62 11.36 3.47
CA VAL A 160 -22.41 9.93 3.74
C VAL A 160 -22.95 9.07 2.58
N HIS A 161 -24.03 9.51 1.92
CA HIS A 161 -24.57 8.82 0.75
C HIS A 161 -23.62 8.87 -0.45
N GLU A 162 -22.94 9.99 -0.66
CA GLU A 162 -21.89 10.12 -1.68
C GLU A 162 -20.71 9.19 -1.38
N MET A 163 -20.23 9.17 -0.13
CA MET A 163 -19.19 8.25 0.30
C MET A 163 -19.58 6.79 0.08
N ALA A 164 -20.85 6.40 0.32
CA ALA A 164 -21.32 5.04 0.04
C ALA A 164 -21.19 4.66 -1.46
N ARG A 165 -21.39 5.63 -2.35
CA ARG A 165 -21.16 5.44 -3.80
C ARG A 165 -19.69 5.27 -4.14
N ASP A 166 -18.81 6.00 -3.45
CA ASP A 166 -17.37 5.86 -3.62
C ASP A 166 -16.90 4.48 -3.20
N GLU A 167 -17.36 3.96 -2.03
CA GLU A 167 -17.01 2.60 -1.61
C GLU A 167 -17.47 1.53 -2.60
N ALA A 168 -18.67 1.69 -3.18
CA ALA A 168 -19.17 0.80 -4.23
C ALA A 168 -18.30 0.86 -5.49
N ARG A 169 -17.79 2.04 -5.84
CA ARG A 169 -16.86 2.23 -6.97
C ARG A 169 -15.50 1.60 -6.69
N HIS A 170 -14.96 1.78 -5.47
CA HIS A 170 -13.71 1.16 -5.04
C HIS A 170 -13.82 -0.38 -5.07
N GLY A 171 -14.88 -0.94 -4.49
CA GLY A 171 -15.12 -2.38 -4.48
C GLY A 171 -15.17 -2.98 -5.89
N LYS A 172 -15.92 -2.35 -6.81
CA LYS A 172 -15.98 -2.78 -8.22
C LYS A 172 -14.64 -2.67 -8.94
N ALA A 173 -13.85 -1.63 -8.64
CA ALA A 173 -12.52 -1.48 -9.22
C ALA A 173 -11.58 -2.59 -8.74
N PHE A 174 -11.56 -2.88 -7.43
CA PHE A 174 -10.75 -3.96 -6.85
C PHE A 174 -11.16 -5.33 -7.37
N GLU A 175 -12.47 -5.60 -7.49
CA GLU A 175 -12.99 -6.83 -8.09
C GLU A 175 -12.54 -6.99 -9.56
N GLY A 176 -12.61 -5.91 -10.34
CA GLY A 176 -12.16 -5.90 -11.72
C GLY A 176 -10.66 -6.17 -11.85
N LEU A 177 -9.83 -5.60 -10.97
CA LEU A 177 -8.40 -5.86 -10.91
C LEU A 177 -8.10 -7.30 -10.48
N LEU A 178 -8.80 -7.79 -9.47
CA LEU A 178 -8.67 -9.17 -9.00
C LEU A 178 -8.95 -10.16 -10.14
N LYS A 179 -10.05 -9.98 -10.86
CA LYS A 179 -10.42 -10.81 -12.00
C LYS A 179 -9.40 -10.72 -13.14
N ARG A 180 -8.89 -9.53 -13.42
CA ARG A 180 -7.95 -9.30 -14.53
C ARG A 180 -6.60 -9.96 -14.33
N TYR A 181 -6.07 -9.96 -13.11
CA TYR A 181 -4.69 -10.39 -12.83
C TYR A 181 -4.60 -11.75 -12.14
N PHE A 182 -5.67 -12.22 -11.52
CA PHE A 182 -5.66 -13.43 -10.68
C PHE A 182 -6.87 -14.36 -10.91
N GLY A 183 -7.73 -14.04 -11.89
CA GLY A 183 -8.89 -14.84 -12.29
C GLY A 183 -8.57 -15.79 -13.43
#